data_1c69e5b20a777cea95f0e0ce159f542c
#
_entry.id   1c69e5b20a777cea95f0e0ce159f542c
#
_cell.length_a   1.000
_cell.length_b   1.000
_cell.length_c   1.000
_cell.angle_alpha   90.00
_cell.angle_beta   90.00
_cell.angle_gamma   90.00
#
_symmetry.space_group_name_H-M   'P 1'
#
loop_
_entity.id
_entity.type
_entity.pdbx_description
1 polymer ?
#
loop_
_entity_poly.entity_id
_entity_poly.type
_entity_poly.pdbx_seq_one_letter_code
_entity_poly.pdbx_strand_id
1 'polypeptide(L)'
;SNNSTSTLAKTGDIVTITISASEILQVAPTVTIDGNGITPNPNTSASSYSVARTMQGGDTQGDIAYLISNIKDRAGNTLSNQSSTSDGTKVTFDSVDPTLTGITIASNNSISSSKAKADDVVTLTFYTSEKAQTPTATIAGENASEANASGDQLSWTATKTMDTEDGNGTVAFTIDFFDLAGNQGTQATAILSGSNVTFDKTVPGTNSITVASSNGTSTLAKNGDVITVTVV
;
A
#
# COMPACT_ATOMS: atom_id res chain seq x y z
N SER A 1 18.67 4.85 -11.56
CA SER A 1 18.49 5.21 -10.15
C SER A 1 18.97 4.08 -9.24
N ASN A 2 19.28 4.41 -7.99
CA ASN A 2 19.56 3.41 -6.94
C ASN A 2 18.28 2.95 -6.21
N ASN A 3 17.11 3.37 -6.66
CA ASN A 3 15.82 2.83 -6.21
C ASN A 3 15.72 1.33 -6.46
N SER A 4 14.94 0.59 -5.70
CA SER A 4 14.66 -0.84 -5.92
C SER A 4 14.14 -1.13 -7.34
N THR A 5 13.40 -0.18 -7.91
CA THR A 5 12.99 -0.15 -9.32
C THR A 5 13.84 0.91 -10.04
N SER A 6 14.88 0.50 -10.76
CA SER A 6 15.91 1.42 -11.31
C SER A 6 15.38 2.49 -12.28
N THR A 7 14.16 2.32 -12.80
CA THR A 7 13.46 3.31 -13.65
C THR A 7 12.64 4.33 -12.84
N LEU A 8 12.58 4.18 -11.52
CA LEU A 8 11.93 5.12 -10.61
C LEU A 8 12.97 5.78 -9.70
N ALA A 9 12.61 6.91 -9.13
CA ALA A 9 13.35 7.59 -8.07
C ALA A 9 12.38 8.36 -7.17
N LYS A 10 12.67 8.40 -5.88
CA LYS A 10 11.99 9.24 -4.90
C LYS A 10 12.96 10.17 -4.21
N THR A 11 12.48 10.99 -3.30
CA THR A 11 13.34 11.86 -2.48
C THR A 11 14.41 11.04 -1.75
N GLY A 12 15.66 11.47 -1.91
CA GLY A 12 16.85 10.82 -1.34
C GLY A 12 17.51 9.79 -2.26
N ASP A 13 16.85 9.36 -3.34
CA ASP A 13 17.46 8.44 -4.30
C ASP A 13 18.51 9.15 -5.15
N ILE A 14 19.50 8.39 -5.60
CA ILE A 14 20.61 8.89 -6.45
C ILE A 14 20.35 8.47 -7.89
N VAL A 15 20.24 9.44 -8.77
CA VAL A 15 20.18 9.24 -10.22
C VAL A 15 21.57 9.44 -10.81
N THR A 16 22.03 8.45 -11.59
CA THR A 16 23.36 8.47 -12.21
C THR A 16 23.22 8.42 -13.73
N ILE A 17 23.94 9.31 -14.41
CA ILE A 17 24.13 9.31 -15.88
C ILE A 17 25.57 8.93 -16.17
N THR A 18 25.77 7.91 -17.00
CA THR A 18 27.06 7.53 -17.54
C THR A 18 27.18 8.03 -18.97
N ILE A 19 28.26 8.72 -19.28
CA ILE A 19 28.53 9.29 -20.60
C ILE A 19 29.77 8.60 -21.17
N SER A 20 29.64 8.02 -22.37
CA SER A 20 30.77 7.45 -23.12
C SER A 20 30.86 8.15 -24.46
N ALA A 21 31.97 8.82 -24.71
CA ALA A 21 32.27 9.45 -25.97
C ALA A 21 33.15 8.51 -26.83
N SER A 22 33.05 8.62 -28.14
CA SER A 22 33.85 7.84 -29.10
C SER A 22 35.34 8.14 -29.05
N GLU A 23 35.68 9.31 -28.48
CA GLU A 23 37.04 9.77 -28.35
C GLU A 23 37.25 10.64 -27.10
N ILE A 24 38.50 11.01 -26.79
CA ILE A 24 38.81 11.83 -25.62
C ILE A 24 38.38 13.28 -25.88
N LEU A 25 37.48 13.79 -24.98
CA LEU A 25 37.04 15.17 -25.03
C LEU A 25 38.14 16.15 -24.57
N GLN A 26 38.09 17.37 -25.08
CA GLN A 26 39.03 18.46 -24.73
C GLN A 26 38.96 18.81 -23.23
N VAL A 27 37.73 18.86 -22.71
CA VAL A 27 37.39 19.11 -21.30
C VAL A 27 36.20 18.24 -20.92
N ALA A 28 35.88 18.13 -19.63
CA ALA A 28 34.65 17.50 -19.18
C ALA A 28 33.42 18.22 -19.75
N PRO A 29 32.37 17.52 -20.18
CA PRO A 29 31.15 18.15 -20.65
C PRO A 29 30.43 18.88 -19.50
N THR A 30 29.58 19.83 -19.84
CA THR A 30 28.67 20.45 -18.86
C THR A 30 27.41 19.63 -18.77
N VAL A 31 27.00 19.25 -17.56
CA VAL A 31 25.82 18.40 -17.33
C VAL A 31 24.88 19.07 -16.33
N THR A 32 23.59 19.06 -16.65
CA THR A 32 22.53 19.39 -15.71
C THR A 32 21.59 18.19 -15.56
N ILE A 33 21.07 17.98 -14.35
CA ILE A 33 20.00 17.03 -14.06
C ILE A 33 18.91 17.82 -13.33
N ASP A 34 17.68 17.79 -13.84
CA ASP A 34 16.55 18.60 -13.38
C ASP A 34 16.93 20.08 -13.23
N GLY A 35 17.60 20.63 -14.24
CA GLY A 35 18.09 22.02 -14.28
C GLY A 35 19.31 22.33 -13.38
N ASN A 36 19.71 21.41 -12.50
CA ASN A 36 20.84 21.60 -11.58
C ASN A 36 22.16 21.17 -12.22
N GLY A 37 23.16 22.04 -12.19
CA GLY A 37 24.50 21.75 -12.69
C GLY A 37 25.21 20.71 -11.82
N ILE A 38 25.75 19.65 -12.45
CA ILE A 38 26.49 18.59 -11.79
C ILE A 38 27.89 18.50 -12.38
N THR A 39 28.88 18.39 -11.52
CA THR A 39 30.31 18.23 -11.96
C THR A 39 30.55 16.78 -12.37
N PRO A 40 30.94 16.50 -13.63
CA PRO A 40 31.28 15.14 -14.06
C PRO A 40 32.54 14.61 -13.35
N ASN A 41 32.58 13.29 -13.21
CA ASN A 41 33.75 12.56 -12.74
C ASN A 41 34.27 11.61 -13.86
N PRO A 42 35.53 11.80 -14.35
CA PRO A 42 36.50 12.83 -13.96
C PRO A 42 36.08 14.22 -14.45
N ASN A 43 36.50 15.27 -13.75
CA ASN A 43 36.35 16.67 -14.18
C ASN A 43 37.58 17.15 -14.99
N THR A 44 37.96 16.34 -15.95
CA THR A 44 39.15 16.58 -16.82
C THR A 44 38.87 15.99 -18.21
N SER A 45 39.81 16.12 -19.11
CA SER A 45 39.82 15.49 -20.43
C SER A 45 39.77 13.97 -20.30
N ALA A 46 38.70 13.33 -20.80
CA ALA A 46 38.47 11.88 -20.80
C ALA A 46 37.51 11.48 -21.92
N SER A 47 37.27 10.18 -22.11
CA SER A 47 36.23 9.66 -23.02
C SER A 47 35.03 9.04 -22.26
N SER A 48 35.14 8.93 -20.93
CA SER A 48 34.04 8.39 -20.12
C SER A 48 33.87 9.25 -18.86
N TYR A 49 32.61 9.55 -18.53
CA TYR A 49 32.23 10.37 -17.39
C TYR A 49 31.00 9.76 -16.67
N SER A 50 30.94 10.02 -15.38
CA SER A 50 29.77 9.74 -14.57
C SER A 50 29.34 11.00 -13.84
N VAL A 51 28.05 11.24 -13.78
CA VAL A 51 27.44 12.27 -12.94
C VAL A 51 26.35 11.64 -12.10
N ALA A 52 26.24 12.05 -10.84
CA ALA A 52 25.24 11.55 -9.92
C ALA A 52 24.60 12.72 -9.16
N ARG A 53 23.29 12.66 -8.98
CA ARG A 53 22.53 13.65 -8.22
C ARG A 53 21.56 12.96 -7.28
N THR A 54 21.55 13.38 -6.02
CA THR A 54 20.52 12.98 -5.06
C THR A 54 19.27 13.82 -5.32
N MET A 55 18.15 13.16 -5.56
CA MET A 55 16.86 13.80 -5.81
C MET A 55 16.29 14.40 -4.51
N GLN A 56 15.65 15.54 -4.64
CA GLN A 56 15.09 16.32 -3.54
C GLN A 56 13.58 16.43 -3.67
N GLY A 57 12.85 16.59 -2.56
CA GLY A 57 11.38 16.69 -2.56
C GLY A 57 10.82 17.89 -3.37
N GLY A 58 11.64 18.88 -3.72
CA GLY A 58 11.25 20.01 -4.58
C GLY A 58 11.59 19.83 -6.06
N ASP A 59 12.13 18.68 -6.46
CA ASP A 59 12.45 18.40 -7.87
C ASP A 59 11.18 18.15 -8.70
N THR A 60 11.32 18.27 -10.01
CA THR A 60 10.20 18.14 -10.95
C THR A 60 9.69 16.70 -11.00
N GLN A 61 8.41 16.49 -10.72
CA GLN A 61 7.75 15.19 -10.84
C GLN A 61 7.73 14.71 -12.29
N GLY A 62 7.83 13.41 -12.49
CA GLY A 62 7.80 12.77 -13.80
C GLY A 62 9.18 12.43 -14.34
N ASP A 63 9.30 12.30 -15.66
CA ASP A 63 10.57 11.93 -16.31
C ASP A 63 11.65 12.96 -16.02
N ILE A 64 12.77 12.53 -15.43
CA ILE A 64 13.88 13.40 -15.05
C ILE A 64 14.54 13.96 -16.30
N ALA A 65 14.47 15.28 -16.46
CA ALA A 65 15.12 15.99 -17.53
C ALA A 65 16.63 16.13 -17.25
N TYR A 66 17.45 15.98 -18.29
CA TYR A 66 18.88 16.27 -18.21
C TYR A 66 19.39 16.89 -19.50
N LEU A 67 20.53 17.57 -19.42
CA LEU A 67 21.19 18.15 -20.56
C LEU A 67 22.69 17.94 -20.44
N ILE A 68 23.30 17.40 -21.51
CA ILE A 68 24.76 17.30 -21.68
C ILE A 68 25.14 18.25 -22.79
N SER A 69 26.02 19.19 -22.51
CA SER A 69 26.44 20.27 -23.42
C SER A 69 27.94 20.46 -23.37
N ASN A 70 28.48 21.38 -24.22
CA ASN A 70 29.90 21.66 -24.33
C ASN A 70 30.75 20.41 -24.62
N ILE A 71 30.25 19.55 -25.53
CA ILE A 71 30.92 18.30 -25.92
C ILE A 71 31.83 18.61 -27.08
N LYS A 72 33.16 18.65 -26.84
CA LYS A 72 34.18 18.98 -27.86
C LYS A 72 35.29 17.96 -27.81
N ASP A 73 35.78 17.54 -29.00
CA ASP A 73 37.01 16.76 -29.10
C ASP A 73 38.25 17.64 -28.92
N ARG A 74 39.44 17.05 -28.95
CA ARG A 74 40.72 17.74 -28.85
C ARG A 74 41.08 18.59 -30.07
N ALA A 75 40.46 18.31 -31.23
CA ALA A 75 40.59 19.10 -32.45
C ALA A 75 39.66 20.31 -32.47
N GLY A 76 38.69 20.40 -31.56
CA GLY A 76 37.71 21.48 -31.45
C GLY A 76 36.38 21.20 -32.15
N ASN A 77 36.16 19.97 -32.72
CA ASN A 77 34.88 19.60 -33.28
C ASN A 77 33.84 19.47 -32.15
N THR A 78 32.64 19.98 -32.40
CA THR A 78 31.59 20.07 -31.39
C THR A 78 30.44 19.15 -31.73
N LEU A 79 30.01 18.31 -30.74
CA LEU A 79 28.76 17.57 -30.80
C LEU A 79 27.62 18.46 -30.25
N SER A 80 26.45 18.35 -30.85
CA SER A 80 25.24 19.01 -30.35
C SER A 80 24.86 18.51 -28.97
N ASN A 81 24.07 19.30 -28.24
CA ASN A 81 23.58 18.95 -26.91
C ASN A 81 22.80 17.63 -26.96
N GLN A 82 22.94 16.83 -25.90
CA GLN A 82 22.26 15.56 -25.71
C GLN A 82 21.30 15.63 -24.51
N SER A 83 20.07 15.19 -24.70
CA SER A 83 19.00 15.17 -23.66
C SER A 83 18.18 13.88 -23.68
N SER A 84 18.68 12.86 -24.39
CA SER A 84 18.09 11.52 -24.43
C SER A 84 19.19 10.47 -24.34
N THR A 85 18.87 9.34 -23.71
CA THR A 85 19.76 8.17 -23.63
C THR A 85 19.78 7.43 -24.97
N SER A 86 20.88 6.78 -25.28
CA SER A 86 21.04 6.00 -26.54
C SER A 86 20.19 4.74 -26.58
N ASP A 87 19.79 4.22 -25.42
CA ASP A 87 18.97 3.01 -25.26
C ASP A 87 17.50 3.32 -24.95
N GLY A 88 17.10 4.60 -24.89
CA GLY A 88 15.75 5.03 -24.58
C GLY A 88 15.35 4.92 -23.11
N THR A 89 16.29 4.56 -22.21
CA THR A 89 15.98 4.44 -20.78
C THR A 89 15.64 5.80 -20.19
N LYS A 90 14.71 5.80 -19.23
CA LYS A 90 14.27 6.96 -18.48
C LYS A 90 14.20 6.61 -17.00
N VAL A 91 14.29 7.62 -16.16
CA VAL A 91 13.99 7.55 -14.73
C VAL A 91 12.87 8.53 -14.44
N THR A 92 11.81 8.07 -13.81
CA THR A 92 10.68 8.90 -13.38
C THR A 92 10.86 9.22 -11.90
N PHE A 93 10.82 10.50 -11.56
CA PHE A 93 10.86 10.96 -10.17
C PHE A 93 9.45 11.10 -9.64
N ASP A 94 9.23 10.54 -8.45
CA ASP A 94 7.99 10.63 -7.70
C ASP A 94 8.30 10.83 -6.21
N SER A 95 7.81 11.90 -5.64
CA SER A 95 7.93 12.23 -4.21
C SER A 95 6.58 12.47 -3.56
N VAL A 96 5.48 12.04 -4.19
CA VAL A 96 4.13 12.18 -3.66
C VAL A 96 3.77 10.93 -2.87
N ASP A 97 3.40 11.09 -1.60
CA ASP A 97 2.95 9.97 -0.80
C ASP A 97 1.55 9.51 -1.27
N PRO A 98 1.34 8.20 -1.46
CA PRO A 98 0.04 7.68 -1.83
C PRO A 98 -0.96 7.82 -0.68
N THR A 99 -2.24 7.91 -1.00
CA THR A 99 -3.34 7.98 -0.03
C THR A 99 -4.32 6.83 -0.22
N LEU A 100 -5.08 6.47 0.84
CA LEU A 100 -6.16 5.49 0.76
C LEU A 100 -7.52 6.16 0.62
N THR A 101 -8.39 5.52 -0.18
CA THR A 101 -9.78 5.93 -0.36
C THR A 101 -10.71 4.72 -0.24
N GLY A 102 -11.95 4.95 0.17
CA GLY A 102 -12.98 3.91 0.17
C GLY A 102 -12.73 2.73 1.11
N ILE A 103 -12.07 2.91 2.25
CA ILE A 103 -11.80 1.84 3.21
C ILE A 103 -13.10 1.34 3.82
N THR A 104 -13.41 0.04 3.61
CA THR A 104 -14.56 -0.66 4.18
C THR A 104 -14.13 -1.98 4.80
N ILE A 105 -14.89 -2.44 5.80
CA ILE A 105 -14.72 -3.77 6.40
C ILE A 105 -16.08 -4.48 6.43
N ALA A 106 -16.09 -5.75 6.09
CA ALA A 106 -17.31 -6.56 6.10
C ALA A 106 -17.00 -8.03 6.45
N SER A 107 -17.96 -8.72 6.98
CA SER A 107 -17.92 -10.17 7.22
C SER A 107 -18.82 -10.91 6.24
N ASN A 108 -18.50 -12.17 5.95
CA ASN A 108 -19.36 -13.08 5.20
C ASN A 108 -20.46 -13.72 6.09
N ASN A 109 -20.67 -13.24 7.32
CA ASN A 109 -21.68 -13.74 8.22
C ASN A 109 -23.08 -13.70 7.57
N SER A 110 -23.81 -14.81 7.62
CA SER A 110 -25.10 -14.96 6.93
C SER A 110 -26.24 -14.11 7.49
N ILE A 111 -26.09 -13.59 8.72
CA ILE A 111 -27.11 -12.76 9.38
C ILE A 111 -26.83 -11.26 9.14
N SER A 112 -25.57 -10.85 9.23
CA SER A 112 -25.19 -9.45 9.05
C SER A 112 -23.71 -9.32 8.71
N SER A 113 -23.40 -8.56 7.67
CA SER A 113 -22.02 -8.27 7.29
C SER A 113 -21.24 -7.40 8.31
N SER A 114 -21.94 -6.81 9.30
CA SER A 114 -21.31 -6.07 10.41
C SER A 114 -21.09 -6.94 11.66
N LYS A 115 -21.36 -8.24 11.59
CA LYS A 115 -21.12 -9.23 12.65
C LYS A 115 -20.23 -10.35 12.13
N ALA A 116 -19.44 -10.92 13.02
CA ALA A 116 -18.64 -12.10 12.75
C ALA A 116 -18.61 -13.02 13.97
N LYS A 117 -18.54 -14.32 13.73
CA LYS A 117 -18.27 -15.36 14.72
C LYS A 117 -17.08 -16.20 14.24
N ALA A 118 -16.62 -17.15 15.02
CA ALA A 118 -15.60 -18.09 14.57
C ALA A 118 -15.98 -18.75 13.24
N ASP A 119 -14.99 -18.93 12.36
CA ASP A 119 -15.07 -19.44 10.99
C ASP A 119 -15.66 -18.45 9.96
N ASP A 120 -16.14 -17.27 10.36
CA ASP A 120 -16.51 -16.22 9.41
C ASP A 120 -15.26 -15.54 8.85
N VAL A 121 -15.30 -15.15 7.57
CA VAL A 121 -14.23 -14.40 6.91
C VAL A 121 -14.53 -12.92 6.99
N VAL A 122 -13.61 -12.15 7.56
CA VAL A 122 -13.62 -10.69 7.55
C VAL A 122 -12.76 -10.20 6.39
N THR A 123 -13.31 -9.28 5.60
CA THR A 123 -12.66 -8.69 4.42
C THR A 123 -12.57 -7.17 4.57
N LEU A 124 -11.36 -6.63 4.43
CA LEU A 124 -11.09 -5.22 4.17
C LEU A 124 -11.09 -5.00 2.65
N THR A 125 -11.70 -3.91 2.19
CA THR A 125 -11.60 -3.45 0.80
C THR A 125 -11.18 -2.00 0.82
N PHE A 126 -10.17 -1.64 0.03
CA PHE A 126 -9.64 -0.28 -0.03
C PHE A 126 -9.01 0.01 -1.38
N TYR A 127 -8.80 1.29 -1.66
CA TYR A 127 -8.23 1.78 -2.91
C TYR A 127 -7.08 2.73 -2.61
N THR A 128 -6.02 2.66 -3.42
CA THR A 128 -4.90 3.61 -3.39
C THR A 128 -5.12 4.71 -4.43
N SER A 129 -4.66 5.93 -4.14
CA SER A 129 -4.75 7.08 -5.07
C SER A 129 -3.97 6.87 -6.36
N GLU A 130 -2.97 5.99 -6.31
CA GLU A 130 -2.08 5.63 -7.39
C GLU A 130 -1.62 4.18 -7.25
N LYS A 131 -0.89 3.67 -8.24
CA LYS A 131 -0.40 2.28 -8.21
C LYS A 131 0.53 2.06 -7.02
N ALA A 132 0.22 1.02 -6.26
CA ALA A 132 0.94 0.66 -5.06
C ALA A 132 1.65 -0.70 -5.20
N GLN A 133 2.71 -0.87 -4.42
CA GLN A 133 3.24 -2.18 -4.09
C GLN A 133 2.17 -2.95 -3.30
N THR A 134 2.30 -4.27 -3.18
CA THR A 134 1.37 -5.05 -2.35
C THR A 134 1.36 -4.47 -0.94
N PRO A 135 0.21 -3.94 -0.47
CA PRO A 135 0.09 -3.45 0.90
C PRO A 135 0.27 -4.58 1.91
N THR A 136 0.50 -4.24 3.16
CA THR A 136 0.39 -5.19 4.27
C THR A 136 -0.73 -4.75 5.19
N ALA A 137 -1.59 -5.70 5.59
CA ALA A 137 -2.70 -5.41 6.48
C ALA A 137 -2.75 -6.39 7.65
N THR A 138 -3.26 -5.91 8.79
CA THR A 138 -3.65 -6.77 9.90
C THR A 138 -5.14 -6.69 10.12
N ILE A 139 -5.75 -7.81 10.54
CA ILE A 139 -7.15 -7.89 10.99
C ILE A 139 -7.14 -8.62 12.32
N ALA A 140 -7.78 -8.06 13.34
CA ALA A 140 -7.76 -8.57 14.73
C ALA A 140 -6.34 -8.73 15.30
N GLY A 141 -5.35 -7.94 14.82
CA GLY A 141 -3.96 -7.97 15.26
C GLY A 141 -3.09 -9.01 14.55
N GLU A 142 -3.62 -9.80 13.62
CA GLU A 142 -2.89 -10.79 12.85
C GLU A 142 -2.77 -10.40 11.37
N ASN A 143 -1.73 -10.91 10.70
CA ASN A 143 -1.53 -10.65 9.28
C ASN A 143 -2.69 -11.20 8.44
N ALA A 144 -3.26 -10.34 7.61
CA ALA A 144 -4.28 -10.72 6.65
C ALA A 144 -3.65 -11.22 5.34
N SER A 145 -4.44 -11.93 4.53
CA SER A 145 -4.06 -12.29 3.16
C SER A 145 -4.49 -11.18 2.22
N GLU A 146 -3.50 -10.53 1.58
CA GLU A 146 -3.73 -9.42 0.65
C GLU A 146 -3.85 -9.91 -0.80
N ALA A 147 -4.70 -9.23 -1.57
CA ALA A 147 -4.86 -9.46 -3.00
C ALA A 147 -5.13 -8.15 -3.75
N ASN A 148 -4.53 -8.04 -4.94
CA ASN A 148 -4.88 -6.99 -5.91
C ASN A 148 -6.18 -7.40 -6.61
N ALA A 149 -7.32 -6.84 -6.16
CA ALA A 149 -8.66 -7.30 -6.53
C ALA A 149 -8.96 -7.17 -8.04
N SER A 150 -8.39 -6.18 -8.72
CA SER A 150 -8.61 -5.91 -10.15
C SER A 150 -7.37 -6.12 -11.02
N GLY A 151 -6.21 -6.44 -10.43
CA GLY A 151 -4.94 -6.57 -11.16
C GLY A 151 -4.34 -5.23 -11.61
N ASP A 152 -4.91 -4.10 -11.21
CA ASP A 152 -4.50 -2.74 -11.61
C ASP A 152 -3.53 -2.07 -10.63
N GLN A 153 -3.25 -2.69 -9.49
CA GLN A 153 -2.46 -2.15 -8.37
C GLN A 153 -3.09 -0.91 -7.71
N LEU A 154 -4.40 -0.71 -7.87
CA LEU A 154 -5.18 0.38 -7.29
C LEU A 154 -6.25 -0.11 -6.33
N SER A 155 -6.76 -1.33 -6.53
CA SER A 155 -7.88 -1.92 -5.80
C SER A 155 -7.41 -3.15 -5.02
N TRP A 156 -7.60 -3.16 -3.72
CA TRP A 156 -7.04 -4.13 -2.80
C TRP A 156 -8.08 -4.75 -1.88
N THR A 157 -7.88 -6.01 -1.56
CA THR A 157 -8.60 -6.70 -0.49
C THR A 157 -7.61 -7.34 0.46
N ALA A 158 -7.96 -7.37 1.75
CA ALA A 158 -7.25 -8.14 2.76
C ALA A 158 -8.25 -8.96 3.55
N THR A 159 -7.98 -10.24 3.78
CA THR A 159 -8.93 -11.17 4.39
C THR A 159 -8.31 -11.91 5.56
N LYS A 160 -9.13 -12.19 6.59
CA LYS A 160 -8.82 -13.10 7.70
C LYS A 160 -10.05 -13.93 8.04
N THR A 161 -9.86 -15.23 8.23
CA THR A 161 -10.85 -16.07 8.88
C THR A 161 -10.74 -15.88 10.38
N MET A 162 -11.85 -15.50 11.02
CA MET A 162 -11.91 -15.29 12.47
C MET A 162 -11.91 -16.64 13.19
N ASP A 163 -11.25 -16.71 14.32
CA ASP A 163 -11.15 -17.94 15.11
C ASP A 163 -11.45 -17.72 16.61
N THR A 164 -11.38 -18.77 17.39
CA THR A 164 -11.68 -18.70 18.83
C THR A 164 -10.63 -18.03 19.67
N GLU A 165 -9.44 -17.75 19.14
CA GLU A 165 -8.37 -17.01 19.82
C GLU A 165 -8.59 -15.49 19.67
N ASP A 166 -9.34 -15.06 18.64
CA ASP A 166 -9.66 -13.65 18.43
C ASP A 166 -10.48 -13.06 19.60
N GLY A 167 -10.25 -11.80 19.92
CA GLY A 167 -10.96 -11.10 20.99
C GLY A 167 -12.36 -10.67 20.60
N ASN A 168 -13.37 -10.89 21.47
CA ASN A 168 -14.71 -10.32 21.27
C ASN A 168 -14.65 -8.79 21.20
N GLY A 169 -15.47 -8.21 20.32
CA GLY A 169 -15.61 -6.76 20.17
C GLY A 169 -15.42 -6.27 18.74
N THR A 170 -15.16 -4.99 18.58
CA THR A 170 -14.90 -4.38 17.28
C THR A 170 -13.60 -4.93 16.69
N VAL A 171 -13.67 -5.46 15.47
CA VAL A 171 -12.50 -5.96 14.74
C VAL A 171 -11.61 -4.79 14.35
N ALA A 172 -10.44 -4.70 14.98
CA ALA A 172 -9.42 -3.71 14.65
C ALA A 172 -8.64 -4.15 13.41
N PHE A 173 -8.08 -3.17 12.68
CA PHE A 173 -7.22 -3.44 11.54
C PHE A 173 -6.14 -2.36 11.38
N THR A 174 -5.09 -2.68 10.63
CA THR A 174 -4.11 -1.71 10.11
C THR A 174 -3.91 -1.96 8.62
N ILE A 175 -3.56 -0.90 7.88
CA ILE A 175 -3.14 -0.98 6.48
C ILE A 175 -1.90 -0.13 6.31
N ASP A 176 -0.77 -0.75 5.92
CA ASP A 176 0.48 -0.09 5.54
C ASP A 176 0.70 -0.27 4.04
N PHE A 177 1.10 0.78 3.35
CA PHE A 177 1.22 0.76 1.91
C PHE A 177 2.27 1.75 1.40
N PHE A 178 2.81 1.45 0.23
CA PHE A 178 3.80 2.24 -0.48
C PHE A 178 3.42 2.32 -1.95
N ASP A 179 3.74 3.43 -2.62
CA ASP A 179 3.66 3.51 -4.07
C ASP A 179 4.77 2.67 -4.75
N LEU A 180 4.84 2.71 -6.08
CA LEU A 180 5.86 1.98 -6.82
C LEU A 180 7.26 2.57 -6.69
N ALA A 181 7.39 3.88 -6.39
CA ALA A 181 8.65 4.54 -6.11
C ALA A 181 9.14 4.29 -4.68
N GLY A 182 8.25 3.80 -3.79
CA GLY A 182 8.55 3.49 -2.39
C GLY A 182 8.27 4.66 -1.44
N ASN A 183 7.46 5.67 -1.84
CA ASN A 183 6.94 6.66 -0.90
C ASN A 183 5.89 5.98 -0.01
N GLN A 184 5.89 6.28 1.28
CA GLN A 184 5.03 5.63 2.26
C GLN A 184 3.77 6.46 2.50
N GLY A 185 2.59 5.83 2.29
CA GLY A 185 1.32 6.40 2.70
C GLY A 185 1.12 6.37 4.22
N THR A 186 0.24 7.23 4.71
CA THR A 186 -0.12 7.23 6.14
C THR A 186 -0.90 5.96 6.48
N GLN A 187 -0.43 5.21 7.49
CA GLN A 187 -1.11 4.00 7.98
C GLN A 187 -2.58 4.28 8.30
N ALA A 188 -3.47 3.42 7.85
CA ALA A 188 -4.89 3.49 8.17
C ALA A 188 -5.28 2.47 9.23
N THR A 189 -6.14 2.91 10.19
CA THR A 189 -6.67 2.09 11.29
C THR A 189 -8.18 2.26 11.46
N ALA A 190 -8.83 2.99 10.56
CA ALA A 190 -10.25 3.29 10.61
C ALA A 190 -10.88 3.21 9.21
N ILE A 191 -12.14 2.78 9.16
CA ILE A 191 -12.94 2.78 7.93
C ILE A 191 -13.26 4.22 7.50
N LEU A 192 -13.42 4.42 6.19
CA LEU A 192 -13.88 5.68 5.61
C LEU A 192 -15.37 5.66 5.28
N SER A 193 -15.97 4.47 5.17
CA SER A 193 -17.40 4.30 4.91
C SER A 193 -17.92 2.95 5.41
N GLY A 194 -19.25 2.85 5.60
CA GLY A 194 -19.90 1.63 6.09
C GLY A 194 -19.92 1.51 7.61
N SER A 195 -19.95 0.30 8.11
CA SER A 195 -19.97 -0.03 9.54
C SER A 195 -18.81 -0.94 9.91
N ASN A 196 -18.30 -0.79 11.13
CA ASN A 196 -17.32 -1.73 11.67
C ASN A 196 -17.94 -3.14 11.81
N VAL A 197 -17.09 -4.16 11.76
CA VAL A 197 -17.45 -5.53 12.10
C VAL A 197 -17.25 -5.75 13.60
N THR A 198 -18.22 -6.38 14.26
CA THR A 198 -18.09 -6.84 15.65
C THR A 198 -17.97 -8.35 15.65
N PHE A 199 -16.90 -8.86 16.24
CA PHE A 199 -16.70 -10.29 16.45
C PHE A 199 -17.28 -10.73 17.80
N ASP A 200 -18.03 -11.83 17.80
CA ASP A 200 -18.61 -12.43 19.00
C ASP A 200 -18.55 -13.97 18.88
N LYS A 201 -17.75 -14.57 19.72
CA LYS A 201 -17.62 -16.03 19.84
C LYS A 201 -18.44 -16.64 20.96
N THR A 202 -19.19 -15.80 21.69
CA THR A 202 -19.93 -16.22 22.87
C THR A 202 -21.28 -16.82 22.47
N VAL A 203 -21.47 -18.09 22.75
CA VAL A 203 -22.79 -18.71 22.55
C VAL A 203 -23.79 -18.24 23.61
N PRO A 204 -25.05 -17.99 23.23
CA PRO A 204 -26.07 -17.66 24.22
C PRO A 204 -26.33 -18.87 25.12
N GLY A 205 -26.60 -18.60 26.40
CA GLY A 205 -27.04 -19.60 27.37
C GLY A 205 -28.44 -19.28 27.88
N THR A 206 -29.04 -20.24 28.56
CA THR A 206 -30.27 -20.03 29.30
C THR A 206 -29.96 -19.88 30.79
N ASN A 207 -30.52 -18.86 31.42
CA ASN A 207 -30.37 -18.64 32.85
C ASN A 207 -31.26 -19.60 33.64
N SER A 208 -32.48 -19.88 33.17
CA SER A 208 -33.34 -20.87 33.76
C SER A 208 -34.35 -21.44 32.73
N ILE A 209 -34.74 -22.68 32.95
CA ILE A 209 -35.88 -23.29 32.27
C ILE A 209 -36.77 -23.88 33.37
N THR A 210 -38.02 -23.41 33.46
CA THR A 210 -38.98 -23.90 34.44
C THR A 210 -40.21 -24.43 33.76
N VAL A 211 -40.82 -25.46 34.33
CA VAL A 211 -42.09 -26.04 33.91
C VAL A 211 -43.09 -25.95 35.05
N ALA A 212 -44.27 -25.43 34.80
CA ALA A 212 -45.32 -25.32 35.78
C ALA A 212 -46.68 -25.69 35.16
N SER A 213 -47.59 -26.20 35.98
CA SER A 213 -48.97 -26.45 35.62
C SER A 213 -49.91 -25.40 36.21
N SER A 214 -51.04 -25.12 35.55
CA SER A 214 -52.13 -24.30 36.12
C SER A 214 -52.88 -25.02 37.24
N ASN A 215 -52.52 -26.25 37.57
CA ASN A 215 -53.03 -26.97 38.71
C ASN A 215 -52.76 -26.26 40.03
N GLY A 216 -53.62 -26.40 41.03
CA GLY A 216 -53.37 -25.87 42.37
C GLY A 216 -52.08 -26.35 43.02
N THR A 217 -51.54 -27.50 42.58
CA THR A 217 -50.19 -27.96 42.86
C THR A 217 -49.41 -27.92 41.53
N SER A 218 -48.54 -26.93 41.34
CA SER A 218 -47.88 -26.62 40.04
C SER A 218 -47.03 -27.76 39.47
N THR A 219 -46.67 -28.77 40.27
CA THR A 219 -45.92 -29.96 39.85
C THR A 219 -46.80 -31.09 39.37
N LEU A 220 -48.13 -30.95 39.47
CA LEU A 220 -49.13 -31.92 39.00
C LEU A 220 -49.96 -31.32 37.88
N ALA A 221 -50.50 -32.16 37.00
CA ALA A 221 -51.39 -31.74 35.94
C ALA A 221 -52.48 -32.79 35.75
N LYS A 222 -53.72 -32.35 35.48
CA LYS A 222 -54.92 -33.20 35.09
C LYS A 222 -55.39 -32.72 33.72
N ASN A 223 -56.39 -33.46 33.19
CA ASN A 223 -57.02 -33.07 31.94
C ASN A 223 -57.65 -31.68 32.02
N GLY A 224 -57.23 -30.75 31.09
CA GLY A 224 -57.65 -29.35 31.03
C GLY A 224 -56.66 -28.36 31.68
N ASP A 225 -55.66 -28.81 32.41
CA ASP A 225 -54.64 -27.95 32.92
C ASP A 225 -53.68 -27.47 31.80
N VAL A 226 -53.19 -26.22 31.92
CA VAL A 226 -52.23 -25.65 31.02
C VAL A 226 -50.81 -25.87 31.59
N ILE A 227 -49.95 -26.39 30.78
CA ILE A 227 -48.51 -26.52 31.10
C ILE A 227 -47.78 -25.33 30.51
N THR A 228 -47.06 -24.58 31.34
CA THR A 228 -46.24 -23.44 30.94
C THR A 228 -44.77 -23.80 31.07
N VAL A 229 -44.00 -23.61 29.99
CA VAL A 229 -42.53 -23.67 29.99
C VAL A 229 -42.05 -22.24 29.91
N THR A 230 -41.25 -21.81 30.90
CA THR A 230 -40.60 -20.48 30.91
C THR A 230 -39.10 -20.67 30.71
N VAL A 231 -38.54 -19.97 29.73
CA VAL A 231 -37.11 -19.90 29.44
C VAL A 231 -36.65 -18.45 29.70
N VAL A 232 -35.63 -18.28 30.53
CA VAL A 232 -35.03 -16.97 30.87
C VAL A 232 -33.55 -16.97 30.56
#